data_9f089692b7e673c709afeb764a5aa799
#
_entry.id   9f089692b7e673c709afeb764a5aa799
#
_cell.length_a   1.000
_cell.length_b   1.000
_cell.length_c   1.000
_cell.angle_alpha   90.00
_cell.angle_beta   90.00
_cell.angle_gamma   90.00
#
_symmetry.space_group_name_H-M   'P 1'
#
loop_
_entity.id
_entity.type
_entity.pdbx_description
1 polymer ?
#
loop_
_entity_poly.entity_id
_entity_poly.type
_entity_poly.pdbx_seq_one_letter_code
_entity_poly.pdbx_strand_id
1 'polypeptide(L)'
;MIVFSGNLNDECKAYMRKRNILSWILSVSIVFIFVALVIIVFAFCVTKWLFLLLIPLLVMIMIDHHLQRWGYPTYVQIDEDYITSKGDNPKEFTSFSLDDVLEVIDMGTWYKFKFNLKVNVFTICQKDLIVEGTLEEFEEIFKDKLVVYEPKKRRK
;
A
#
# COMPACT_ATOMS: atom_id res chain seq x y z
N MET A 1 -8.86 -20.06 11.60
CA MET A 1 -8.56 -19.54 10.23
C MET A 1 -9.68 -18.63 9.80
N ILE A 2 -9.36 -17.43 9.29
CA ILE A 2 -10.35 -16.47 8.78
C ILE A 2 -9.95 -16.08 7.37
N VAL A 3 -10.90 -16.06 6.43
CA VAL A 3 -10.63 -15.78 5.01
C VAL A 3 -11.56 -14.69 4.49
N PHE A 4 -10.96 -13.67 3.90
CA PHE A 4 -11.64 -12.63 3.11
C PHE A 4 -11.31 -12.88 1.64
N SER A 5 -12.32 -12.95 0.78
CA SER A 5 -12.12 -13.20 -0.65
C SER A 5 -13.14 -12.45 -1.49
N GLY A 6 -12.64 -11.73 -2.49
CA GLY A 6 -13.49 -10.99 -3.43
C GLY A 6 -12.85 -9.66 -3.87
N ASN A 7 -13.61 -8.92 -4.66
CA ASN A 7 -13.20 -7.62 -5.13
C ASN A 7 -13.56 -6.53 -4.13
N LEU A 8 -12.58 -5.72 -3.76
CA LEU A 8 -12.79 -4.55 -2.91
C LEU A 8 -13.79 -3.58 -3.55
N ASN A 9 -14.59 -2.93 -2.73
CA ASN A 9 -15.49 -1.86 -3.16
C ASN A 9 -14.71 -0.59 -3.61
N ASP A 10 -15.40 0.34 -4.23
CA ASP A 10 -14.78 1.55 -4.79
C ASP A 10 -14.21 2.47 -3.71
N GLU A 11 -14.77 2.46 -2.50
CA GLU A 11 -14.27 3.24 -1.37
C GLU A 11 -12.89 2.73 -0.92
N CYS A 12 -12.74 1.41 -0.71
CA CYS A 12 -11.48 0.77 -0.37
C CYS A 12 -10.44 1.00 -1.46
N LYS A 13 -10.82 0.82 -2.74
CA LYS A 13 -9.93 1.07 -3.89
C LYS A 13 -9.49 2.53 -3.96
N ALA A 14 -10.40 3.48 -3.75
CA ALA A 14 -10.08 4.91 -3.73
C ALA A 14 -9.11 5.28 -2.59
N TYR A 15 -9.33 4.71 -1.40
CA TYR A 15 -8.43 4.89 -0.27
C TYR A 15 -7.02 4.36 -0.57
N MET A 16 -6.92 3.15 -1.10
CA MET A 16 -5.63 2.54 -1.49
C MET A 16 -4.93 3.37 -2.55
N ARG A 17 -5.66 3.77 -3.60
CA ARG A 17 -5.14 4.62 -4.68
C ARG A 17 -4.57 5.93 -4.15
N LYS A 18 -5.32 6.65 -3.30
CA LYS A 18 -4.88 7.92 -2.72
C LYS A 18 -3.58 7.77 -1.94
N ARG A 19 -3.45 6.72 -1.15
CA ARG A 19 -2.26 6.44 -0.36
C ARG A 19 -1.07 6.05 -1.24
N ASN A 20 -1.30 5.22 -2.25
CA ASN A 20 -0.27 4.81 -3.19
C ASN A 20 0.26 6.00 -4.00
N ILE A 21 -0.63 6.91 -4.44
CA ILE A 21 -0.24 8.16 -5.12
C ILE A 21 0.63 9.02 -4.20
N LEU A 22 0.27 9.17 -2.92
CA LEU A 22 1.06 9.95 -1.98
C LEU A 22 2.46 9.36 -1.76
N SER A 23 2.53 8.04 -1.57
CA SER A 23 3.82 7.33 -1.47
C SER A 23 4.64 7.46 -2.75
N TRP A 24 3.99 7.37 -3.90
CA TRP A 24 4.62 7.55 -5.20
C TRP A 24 5.19 8.97 -5.38
N ILE A 25 4.40 10.01 -5.08
CA ILE A 25 4.85 11.41 -5.15
C ILE A 25 6.10 11.62 -4.29
N LEU A 26 6.12 11.08 -3.07
CA LEU A 26 7.28 11.18 -2.18
C LEU A 26 8.51 10.48 -2.76
N SER A 27 8.36 9.26 -3.26
CA SER A 27 9.45 8.48 -3.86
C SER A 27 9.99 9.14 -5.13
N VAL A 28 9.09 9.61 -6.00
CA VAL A 28 9.44 10.30 -7.24
C VAL A 28 10.16 11.62 -6.95
N SER A 29 9.71 12.38 -5.94
CA SER A 29 10.37 13.65 -5.56
C SER A 29 11.83 13.43 -5.15
N ILE A 30 12.13 12.38 -4.39
CA ILE A 30 13.52 12.06 -3.99
C ILE A 30 14.37 11.74 -5.22
N VAL A 31 13.85 10.93 -6.14
CA VAL A 31 14.57 10.58 -7.38
C VAL A 31 14.74 11.79 -8.28
N PHE A 32 13.72 12.66 -8.41
CA PHE A 32 13.85 13.91 -9.18
C PHE A 32 14.92 14.83 -8.62
N ILE A 33 15.02 14.98 -7.30
CA ILE A 33 16.06 15.76 -6.66
C ILE A 33 17.45 15.18 -6.98
N PHE A 34 17.58 13.85 -6.90
CA PHE A 34 18.85 13.19 -7.21
C PHE A 34 19.22 13.34 -8.69
N VAL A 35 18.28 13.13 -9.61
CA VAL A 35 18.48 13.29 -11.05
C VAL A 35 18.81 14.75 -11.39
N ALA A 36 18.14 15.72 -10.78
CA ALA A 36 18.44 17.15 -10.97
C ALA A 36 19.85 17.49 -10.52
N LEU A 37 20.30 16.95 -9.38
CA LEU A 37 21.67 17.11 -8.90
C LEU A 37 22.70 16.52 -9.88
N VAL A 38 22.45 15.32 -10.40
CA VAL A 38 23.31 14.69 -11.41
C VAL A 38 23.34 15.50 -12.69
N ILE A 39 22.20 16.01 -13.16
CA ILE A 39 22.12 16.87 -14.36
C ILE A 39 22.91 18.17 -14.15
N ILE A 40 22.80 18.80 -12.99
CA ILE A 40 23.54 20.03 -12.68
C ILE A 40 25.05 19.78 -12.72
N VAL A 41 25.51 18.68 -12.11
CA VAL A 41 26.94 18.31 -12.12
C VAL A 41 27.42 18.00 -13.55
N PHE A 42 26.64 17.29 -14.36
CA PHE A 42 27.02 16.97 -15.74
C PHE A 42 26.80 18.10 -16.73
N ALA A 43 25.85 19.02 -16.50
CA ALA A 43 25.66 20.22 -17.35
C ALA A 43 26.90 21.15 -17.35
N PHE A 44 27.72 21.06 -16.31
CA PHE A 44 29.02 21.71 -16.28
C PHE A 44 30.08 20.98 -17.12
N CYS A 45 29.90 19.70 -17.47
CA CYS A 45 30.94 18.88 -18.09
C CYS A 45 30.65 18.41 -19.51
N VAL A 46 29.40 18.35 -20.01
CA VAL A 46 29.06 17.73 -21.31
C VAL A 46 27.89 18.42 -22.02
N THR A 47 27.88 18.38 -23.35
CA THR A 47 26.94 19.04 -24.27
C THR A 47 25.45 18.91 -23.90
N LYS A 48 24.81 20.07 -23.79
CA LYS A 48 23.49 20.37 -23.21
C LYS A 48 22.27 19.63 -23.81
N TRP A 49 22.35 19.05 -25.01
CA TRP A 49 21.18 18.57 -25.75
C TRP A 49 20.83 17.10 -25.50
N LEU A 50 21.76 16.26 -25.16
CA LEU A 50 21.53 14.82 -24.96
C LEU A 50 20.72 14.51 -23.68
N PHE A 51 20.84 15.37 -22.67
CA PHE A 51 20.14 15.19 -21.40
C PHE A 51 18.64 15.51 -21.44
N LEU A 52 18.23 16.44 -22.31
CA LEU A 52 16.81 16.77 -22.48
C LEU A 52 15.98 15.58 -23.00
N LEU A 53 16.60 14.65 -23.73
CA LEU A 53 15.95 13.42 -24.21
C LEU A 53 15.90 12.29 -23.18
N LEU A 54 16.81 12.26 -22.22
CA LEU A 54 16.86 11.22 -21.18
C LEU A 54 15.81 11.42 -20.09
N ILE A 55 15.40 12.64 -19.79
CA ILE A 55 14.41 12.95 -18.75
C ILE A 55 13.05 12.28 -19.03
N PRO A 56 12.42 12.48 -20.22
CA PRO A 56 11.13 11.86 -20.51
C PRO A 56 11.21 10.32 -20.54
N LEU A 57 12.34 9.76 -20.98
CA LEU A 57 12.54 8.32 -20.98
C LEU A 57 12.60 7.74 -19.56
N LEU A 58 13.34 8.38 -18.64
CA LEU A 58 13.40 7.98 -17.23
C LEU A 58 12.04 8.09 -16.53
N VAL A 59 11.30 9.17 -16.79
CA VAL A 59 9.95 9.37 -16.27
C VAL A 59 9.01 8.28 -16.76
N MET A 60 9.09 7.92 -18.04
CA MET A 60 8.26 6.87 -18.65
C MET A 60 8.55 5.49 -18.05
N ILE A 61 9.82 5.14 -17.85
CA ILE A 61 10.23 3.88 -17.20
C ILE A 61 9.77 3.82 -15.74
N MET A 62 9.86 4.94 -15.03
CA MET A 62 9.41 5.01 -13.64
C MET A 62 7.89 4.89 -13.50
N ILE A 63 7.13 5.50 -14.41
CA ILE A 63 5.67 5.40 -14.44
C ILE A 63 5.26 3.96 -14.73
N ASP A 64 5.85 3.32 -15.74
CA ASP A 64 5.53 1.95 -16.13
C ASP A 64 5.85 0.95 -15.02
N HIS A 65 7.02 1.05 -14.41
CA HIS A 65 7.42 0.19 -13.29
C HIS A 65 6.51 0.34 -12.06
N HIS A 66 5.93 1.50 -11.86
CA HIS A 66 5.07 1.77 -10.69
C HIS A 66 3.61 1.39 -10.92
N LEU A 67 3.10 1.60 -12.12
CA LEU A 67 1.73 1.20 -12.48
C LEU A 67 1.55 -0.32 -12.43
N GLN A 68 2.59 -1.10 -12.75
CA GLN A 68 2.55 -2.56 -12.69
C GLN A 68 2.51 -3.13 -11.26
N ARG A 69 2.81 -2.34 -10.23
CA ARG A 69 2.83 -2.77 -8.82
C ARG A 69 1.52 -2.55 -8.06
N TRP A 70 0.48 -2.05 -8.70
CA TRP A 70 -0.76 -1.68 -8.01
C TRP A 70 -1.85 -2.74 -8.16
N GLY A 71 -1.57 -3.94 -7.66
CA GLY A 71 -2.61 -4.94 -7.41
C GLY A 71 -3.44 -4.58 -6.18
N TYR A 72 -4.72 -4.88 -6.22
CA TYR A 72 -5.57 -4.86 -5.04
C TYR A 72 -5.60 -6.25 -4.41
N PRO A 73 -5.58 -6.37 -3.07
CA PRO A 73 -5.74 -7.67 -2.45
C PRO A 73 -7.14 -8.20 -2.78
N THR A 74 -7.20 -9.37 -3.41
CA THR A 74 -8.43 -10.09 -3.72
C THR A 74 -8.66 -11.23 -2.77
N TYR A 75 -7.65 -11.59 -2.00
CA TYR A 75 -7.69 -12.68 -1.03
C TYR A 75 -6.79 -12.33 0.16
N VAL A 76 -7.34 -12.44 1.36
CA VAL A 76 -6.60 -12.29 2.62
C VAL A 76 -6.99 -13.44 3.53
N GLN A 77 -6.01 -14.20 3.98
CA GLN A 77 -6.15 -15.31 4.91
C GLN A 77 -5.41 -14.97 6.20
N ILE A 78 -6.06 -15.22 7.32
CA ILE A 78 -5.50 -15.02 8.66
C ILE A 78 -5.53 -16.39 9.36
N ASP A 79 -4.36 -16.91 9.61
CA ASP A 79 -4.10 -18.12 10.37
C ASP A 79 -3.67 -17.80 11.80
N GLU A 80 -3.22 -18.78 12.56
CA GLU A 80 -2.78 -18.59 13.97
C GLU A 80 -1.54 -17.70 14.08
N ASP A 81 -0.62 -17.75 13.09
CA ASP A 81 0.66 -17.05 13.15
C ASP A 81 0.87 -16.01 12.02
N TYR A 82 0.11 -16.12 10.94
CA TYR A 82 0.39 -15.37 9.72
C TYR A 82 -0.86 -14.74 9.09
N ILE A 83 -0.64 -13.57 8.49
CA ILE A 83 -1.58 -12.94 7.55
C ILE A 83 -1.00 -13.08 6.16
N THR A 84 -1.70 -13.78 5.30
CA THR A 84 -1.34 -13.97 3.90
C THR A 84 -2.27 -13.15 3.01
N SER A 85 -1.71 -12.34 2.13
CA SER A 85 -2.46 -11.54 1.16
C SER A 85 -2.03 -11.87 -0.25
N LYS A 86 -3.01 -12.06 -1.15
CA LYS A 86 -2.80 -12.25 -2.60
C LYS A 86 -3.54 -11.15 -3.35
N GLY A 87 -2.87 -10.54 -4.31
CA GLY A 87 -3.46 -9.56 -5.21
C GLY A 87 -4.00 -10.17 -6.50
N ASP A 88 -4.52 -9.32 -7.38
CA ASP A 88 -4.96 -9.72 -8.72
C ASP A 88 -3.84 -10.33 -9.57
N ASN A 89 -2.59 -9.96 -9.28
CA ASN A 89 -1.42 -10.53 -9.94
C ASN A 89 -0.93 -11.75 -9.14
N PRO A 90 -0.81 -12.94 -9.75
CA PRO A 90 -0.34 -14.16 -9.07
C PRO A 90 1.05 -14.05 -8.41
N LYS A 91 1.87 -13.07 -8.84
CA LYS A 91 3.18 -12.77 -8.25
C LYS A 91 3.10 -11.91 -6.99
N GLU A 92 1.94 -11.33 -6.71
CA GLU A 92 1.70 -10.49 -5.53
C GLU A 92 1.21 -11.35 -4.37
N PHE A 93 2.13 -12.12 -3.82
CA PHE A 93 1.93 -12.87 -2.60
C PHE A 93 2.75 -12.24 -1.49
N THR A 94 2.09 -11.88 -0.40
CA THR A 94 2.76 -11.36 0.80
C THR A 94 2.26 -12.11 2.02
N SER A 95 3.18 -12.46 2.91
CA SER A 95 2.87 -13.08 4.19
C SER A 95 3.58 -12.30 5.30
N PHE A 96 2.85 -11.99 6.37
CA PHE A 96 3.33 -11.26 7.54
C PHE A 96 3.00 -12.04 8.79
N SER A 97 3.89 -11.98 9.79
CA SER A 97 3.56 -12.51 11.11
C SER A 97 2.48 -11.67 11.78
N LEU A 98 1.60 -12.30 12.55
CA LEU A 98 0.63 -11.62 13.42
C LEU A 98 1.32 -10.75 14.48
N ASP A 99 2.55 -11.13 14.88
CA ASP A 99 3.35 -10.35 15.81
C ASP A 99 3.80 -8.99 15.24
N ASP A 100 3.96 -8.92 13.91
CA ASP A 100 4.31 -7.70 13.21
C ASP A 100 3.14 -6.71 13.10
N VAL A 101 1.92 -7.11 13.44
CA VAL A 101 0.75 -6.22 13.44
C VAL A 101 0.83 -5.29 14.64
N LEU A 102 0.96 -3.99 14.39
CA LEU A 102 0.92 -2.95 15.43
C LEU A 102 -0.51 -2.58 15.81
N GLU A 103 -1.33 -2.32 14.82
CA GLU A 103 -2.70 -1.84 14.99
C GLU A 103 -3.59 -2.40 13.87
N VAL A 104 -4.83 -2.71 14.20
CA VAL A 104 -5.91 -2.96 13.28
C VAL A 104 -6.92 -1.83 13.43
N ILE A 105 -7.08 -1.02 12.39
CA ILE A 105 -7.95 0.16 12.45
C ILE A 105 -9.28 -0.18 11.81
N ASP A 106 -10.35 -0.15 12.59
CA ASP A 106 -11.72 -0.28 12.09
C ASP A 106 -12.16 1.03 11.43
N MET A 107 -12.38 0.99 10.12
CA MET A 107 -12.82 2.11 9.30
C MET A 107 -14.35 2.11 9.09
N GLY A 108 -15.09 1.22 9.78
CA GLY A 108 -16.52 1.01 9.66
C GLY A 108 -16.85 -0.16 8.73
N THR A 109 -16.68 -0.01 7.43
CA THR A 109 -16.95 -1.05 6.42
C THR A 109 -15.78 -1.98 6.14
N TRP A 110 -14.61 -1.66 6.61
CA TRP A 110 -13.37 -2.42 6.38
C TRP A 110 -12.34 -2.20 7.49
N TYR A 111 -11.42 -3.15 7.64
CA TYR A 111 -10.28 -3.08 8.54
C TYR A 111 -9.00 -2.75 7.79
N LYS A 112 -8.14 -1.96 8.43
CA LYS A 112 -6.83 -1.62 7.92
C LYS A 112 -5.76 -2.11 8.88
N PHE A 113 -4.84 -2.92 8.39
CA PHE A 113 -3.67 -3.35 9.15
C PHE A 113 -2.53 -2.34 9.05
N LYS A 114 -1.86 -2.13 10.16
CA LYS A 114 -0.61 -1.38 10.25
C LYS A 114 0.46 -2.31 10.84
N PHE A 115 1.51 -2.52 10.08
CA PHE A 115 2.60 -3.42 10.46
C PHE A 115 3.82 -2.65 10.98
N ASN A 116 4.61 -3.31 11.85
CA ASN A 116 5.90 -2.82 12.36
C ASN A 116 7.03 -3.04 11.35
N LEU A 117 6.81 -2.67 10.10
CA LEU A 117 7.79 -2.83 9.04
C LEU A 117 8.30 -1.47 8.60
N LYS A 118 9.59 -1.40 8.23
CA LYS A 118 10.21 -0.18 7.66
C LYS A 118 9.56 0.23 6.32
N VAL A 119 8.80 -0.68 5.71
CA VAL A 119 8.07 -0.45 4.46
C VAL A 119 6.60 -0.21 4.79
N ASN A 120 5.98 0.81 4.20
CA ASN A 120 4.56 1.14 4.35
C ASN A 120 3.66 0.08 3.68
N VAL A 121 3.79 -1.17 4.10
CA VAL A 121 2.89 -2.23 3.70
C VAL A 121 1.63 -2.13 4.54
N PHE A 122 0.49 -2.24 3.91
CA PHE A 122 -0.78 -2.38 4.63
C PHE A 122 -1.70 -3.31 3.85
N THR A 123 -2.47 -4.04 4.60
CA THR A 123 -3.50 -4.92 4.07
C THR A 123 -4.85 -4.36 4.49
N ILE A 124 -5.83 -4.53 3.64
CA ILE A 124 -7.23 -4.14 3.89
C ILE A 124 -8.09 -5.39 3.85
N CYS A 125 -8.96 -5.56 4.84
CA CYS A 125 -9.99 -6.57 4.88
C CYS A 125 -11.37 -5.90 4.89
N GLN A 126 -12.12 -6.03 3.82
CA GLN A 126 -13.48 -5.53 3.73
C GLN A 126 -14.44 -6.50 4.43
N LYS A 127 -15.29 -6.00 5.33
CA LYS A 127 -16.09 -6.86 6.26
C LYS A 127 -17.07 -7.79 5.56
N ASP A 128 -17.65 -7.33 4.46
CA ASP A 128 -18.62 -8.09 3.66
C ASP A 128 -17.97 -9.15 2.72
N LEU A 129 -16.64 -9.19 2.64
CA LEU A 129 -15.89 -10.18 1.86
C LEU A 129 -15.42 -11.36 2.69
N ILE A 130 -15.85 -11.49 3.95
CA ILE A 130 -15.55 -12.66 4.76
C ILE A 130 -16.28 -13.90 4.19
N VAL A 131 -15.52 -14.94 3.90
CA VAL A 131 -16.03 -16.20 3.33
C VAL A 131 -15.83 -17.38 4.27
N GLU A 132 -14.91 -17.27 5.22
CA GLU A 132 -14.64 -18.30 6.23
C GLU A 132 -14.32 -17.63 7.57
N GLY A 133 -14.83 -18.17 8.67
CA GLY A 133 -14.77 -17.53 9.98
C GLY A 133 -15.86 -16.47 10.18
N THR A 134 -15.79 -15.73 11.27
CA THR A 134 -16.72 -14.65 11.61
C THR A 134 -16.00 -13.35 11.93
N LEU A 135 -16.73 -12.22 11.89
CA LEU A 135 -16.16 -10.91 12.28
C LEU A 135 -15.87 -10.87 13.79
N GLU A 136 -16.67 -11.56 14.60
CA GLU A 136 -16.46 -11.66 16.03
C GLU A 136 -15.16 -12.41 16.36
N GLU A 137 -14.89 -13.52 15.65
CA GLU A 137 -13.62 -14.25 15.78
C GLU A 137 -12.44 -13.38 15.35
N PHE A 138 -12.59 -12.61 14.29
CA PHE A 138 -11.58 -11.66 13.83
C PHE A 138 -11.29 -10.60 14.90
N GLU A 139 -12.32 -9.96 15.43
CA GLU A 139 -12.19 -8.92 16.45
C GLU A 139 -11.60 -9.45 17.76
N GLU A 140 -11.89 -10.70 18.13
CA GLU A 140 -11.30 -11.32 19.31
C GLU A 140 -9.79 -11.59 19.12
N ILE A 141 -9.35 -12.05 17.93
CA ILE A 141 -7.91 -12.24 17.61
C ILE A 141 -7.14 -10.92 17.76
N PHE A 142 -7.74 -9.80 17.33
CA PHE A 142 -7.07 -8.51 17.33
C PHE A 142 -7.53 -7.56 18.43
N LYS A 143 -8.20 -8.05 19.45
CA LYS A 143 -8.81 -7.26 20.54
C LYS A 143 -7.88 -6.21 21.15
N ASP A 144 -6.63 -6.59 21.42
CA ASP A 144 -5.63 -5.72 22.03
C ASP A 144 -5.00 -4.74 21.03
N LYS A 145 -5.22 -4.94 19.73
CA LYS A 145 -4.65 -4.15 18.64
C LYS A 145 -5.73 -3.41 17.84
N LEU A 146 -7.02 -3.64 18.16
CA LEU A 146 -8.15 -3.06 17.45
C LEU A 146 -8.39 -1.61 17.89
N VAL A 147 -8.41 -0.69 16.95
CA VAL A 147 -8.64 0.73 17.17
C VAL A 147 -9.74 1.22 16.25
N VAL A 148 -10.79 1.84 16.80
CA VAL A 148 -11.86 2.45 16.01
C VAL A 148 -11.37 3.78 15.43
N TYR A 149 -11.53 3.97 14.13
CA TYR A 149 -11.16 5.21 13.46
C TYR A 149 -12.08 6.37 13.86
N GLU A 150 -11.54 7.34 14.56
CA GLU A 150 -12.22 8.61 14.80
C GLU A 150 -11.75 9.65 13.77
N PRO A 151 -12.63 10.14 12.88
CA PRO A 151 -12.26 11.20 11.94
C PRO A 151 -11.87 12.47 12.72
N LYS A 152 -10.63 12.91 12.57
CA LYS A 152 -10.16 14.16 13.20
C LYS A 152 -11.11 15.29 12.81
N LYS A 153 -11.87 15.83 13.77
CA LYS A 153 -12.66 17.05 13.59
C LYS A 153 -11.73 18.13 13.06
N ARG A 154 -11.93 18.55 11.80
CA ARG A 154 -11.23 19.73 11.26
C ARG A 154 -11.56 20.90 12.20
N ARG A 155 -10.56 21.36 12.93
CA ARG A 155 -10.67 22.67 13.59
C ARG A 155 -10.88 23.70 12.50
N LYS A 156 -12.07 24.29 12.49
CA LYS A 156 -12.39 25.45 11.66
C LYS A 156 -11.60 26.66 12.14
#